data_cd4e02410ea6c30eed39a582177add77
#
_entry.id   cd4e02410ea6c30eed39a582177add77
#
_cell.length_a   1.000
_cell.length_b   1.000
_cell.length_c   1.000
_cell.angle_alpha   90.00
_cell.angle_beta   90.00
_cell.angle_gamma   90.00
#
_symmetry.space_group_name_H-M   'P 1'
#
loop_
_entity.id
_entity.type
_entity.pdbx_description
1 polymer ?
#
loop_
_entity_poly.entity_id
_entity_poly.type
_entity_poly.pdbx_seq_one_letter_code
_entity_poly.pdbx_strand_id
1 'polypeptide(L)'
;MTSVRLTLPVIQNWDCHNCGGCCRQHQIEITAAERQRILDQNWTEADGVPASGVIVQKGGVFRAARYFLAHQPDGACVFLNERGLCRIHAKFGELGKPLACRVYPYAFHPAGKSVAVSLRFSCPSVVRNAGRPVSQQQADIRRIANDLIPANAALIAPPFLHSRERVEWQDFHRFIDALDTTLAQTHVPLTQRLLQAWVWTGLVEQSAFSKLRGDRIRDFLALIQEAATAEAETLSKQPVEPSKVGRLYFRLLVAQYSRKDTAADLQSGLAGRWRLLRAIWKFSRGEGQVPPLQEPFQPVPFSTLENSFGELTVEQDQILTRYFRVKIQGLHFCGPAYYDIPFVEGFRSLALMLPVVVWLARWLAASDNRTRLTTEDIAQALAVADHHHGFSPALGQYAARRRVHQLTASGDLPRLLLLYGK
;
A
#
# COMPACT_ATOMS: atom_id res chain seq x y z
N MET A 1 19.35 -21.11 16.56
CA MET A 1 18.39 -20.41 15.69
C MET A 1 19.15 -19.78 14.54
N THR A 2 18.94 -20.22 13.31
CA THR A 2 19.55 -19.62 12.12
C THR A 2 19.01 -18.21 11.96
N SER A 3 19.90 -17.22 11.95
CA SER A 3 19.56 -15.79 11.80
C SER A 3 18.83 -15.57 10.47
N VAL A 4 17.63 -14.98 10.51
CA VAL A 4 16.85 -14.61 9.31
C VAL A 4 17.65 -13.64 8.46
N ARG A 5 17.88 -13.96 7.19
CA ARG A 5 18.49 -13.05 6.23
C ARG A 5 17.44 -12.04 5.75
N LEU A 6 17.73 -10.76 5.92
CA LEU A 6 16.82 -9.69 5.48
C LEU A 6 17.29 -9.05 4.18
N THR A 7 16.35 -8.73 3.31
CA THR A 7 16.53 -7.83 2.16
C THR A 7 15.80 -6.53 2.49
N LEU A 8 16.55 -5.46 2.72
CA LEU A 8 16.05 -4.16 3.15
C LEU A 8 16.02 -3.17 1.98
N PRO A 9 15.03 -2.25 1.90
CA PRO A 9 15.02 -1.20 0.90
C PRO A 9 16.10 -0.15 1.21
N VAL A 10 17.14 -0.13 0.41
CA VAL A 10 18.31 0.77 0.61
C VAL A 10 18.01 2.24 0.35
N ILE A 11 16.92 2.54 -0.36
CA ILE A 11 16.52 3.90 -0.75
C ILE A 11 15.60 4.58 0.26
N GLN A 12 15.25 3.89 1.35
CA GLN A 12 14.28 4.37 2.34
C GLN A 12 14.95 4.70 3.66
N ASN A 13 14.65 5.89 4.16
CA ASN A 13 14.91 6.31 5.53
C ASN A 13 13.62 6.21 6.36
N TRP A 14 13.76 5.94 7.63
CA TRP A 14 12.66 6.00 8.58
C TRP A 14 13.13 6.06 10.01
N ASP A 15 12.50 6.92 10.79
CA ASP A 15 12.44 6.88 12.26
C ASP A 15 11.03 7.29 12.69
N CYS A 16 10.60 6.85 13.86
CA CYS A 16 9.31 7.26 14.42
C CYS A 16 9.40 8.71 14.94
N HIS A 17 8.58 9.60 14.38
CA HIS A 17 8.49 11.02 14.77
C HIS A 17 7.33 11.31 15.71
N ASN A 18 6.77 10.27 16.36
CA ASN A 18 5.75 10.39 17.41
C ASN A 18 4.49 11.17 16.97
N CYS A 19 4.10 11.08 15.69
CA CYS A 19 2.93 11.78 15.16
C CYS A 19 1.59 11.21 15.65
N GLY A 20 1.59 10.05 16.33
CA GLY A 20 0.37 9.37 16.79
C GLY A 20 -0.52 8.79 15.67
N GLY A 21 -0.18 8.96 14.40
CA GLY A 21 -1.01 8.55 13.26
C GLY A 21 -1.39 7.06 13.29
N CYS A 22 -0.43 6.17 13.53
CA CYS A 22 -0.68 4.73 13.64
C CYS A 22 -1.63 4.38 14.80
N CYS A 23 -1.56 5.12 15.91
CA CYS A 23 -2.42 4.94 17.08
C CYS A 23 -3.86 5.46 16.86
N ARG A 24 -4.11 6.25 15.80
CA ARG A 24 -5.43 6.79 15.43
C ARG A 24 -6.04 6.04 14.24
N GLN A 25 -5.20 5.43 13.40
CA GLN A 25 -5.64 4.80 12.15
C GLN A 25 -5.89 3.30 12.27
N HIS A 26 -5.20 2.63 13.22
CA HIS A 26 -5.22 1.18 13.30
C HIS A 26 -5.90 0.67 14.56
N GLN A 27 -6.85 -0.25 14.38
CA GLN A 27 -7.35 -1.06 15.47
C GLN A 27 -6.39 -2.23 15.70
N ILE A 28 -5.68 -2.20 16.83
CA ILE A 28 -4.63 -3.16 17.14
C ILE A 28 -5.24 -4.42 17.75
N GLU A 29 -5.23 -5.51 17.01
CA GLU A 29 -5.53 -6.84 17.52
C GLU A 29 -4.34 -7.38 18.32
N ILE A 30 -4.61 -8.00 19.44
CA ILE A 30 -3.61 -8.57 20.35
C ILE A 30 -3.90 -10.04 20.63
N THR A 31 -2.85 -10.82 20.80
CA THR A 31 -2.94 -12.22 21.21
C THR A 31 -3.39 -12.35 22.67
N ALA A 32 -3.80 -13.56 23.10
CA ALA A 32 -4.13 -13.83 24.50
C ALA A 32 -2.94 -13.58 25.44
N ALA A 33 -1.72 -13.91 25.00
CA ALA A 33 -0.50 -13.67 25.77
C ALA A 33 -0.20 -12.16 25.91
N GLU A 34 -0.38 -11.39 24.85
CA GLU A 34 -0.22 -9.93 24.88
C GLU A 34 -1.31 -9.27 25.73
N ARG A 35 -2.53 -9.78 25.66
CA ARG A 35 -3.63 -9.35 26.55
C ARG A 35 -3.22 -9.51 28.02
N GLN A 36 -2.73 -10.70 28.40
CA GLN A 36 -2.33 -10.95 29.78
C GLN A 36 -1.19 -10.02 30.19
N ARG A 37 -0.15 -9.87 29.35
CA ARG A 37 0.98 -8.94 29.62
C ARG A 37 0.51 -7.50 29.83
N ILE A 38 -0.47 -7.00 29.06
CA ILE A 38 -1.01 -5.64 29.22
C ILE A 38 -1.81 -5.51 30.52
N LEU A 39 -2.55 -6.54 30.93
CA LEU A 39 -3.25 -6.56 32.20
C LEU A 39 -2.29 -6.58 33.40
N ASP A 40 -1.20 -7.36 33.30
CA ASP A 40 -0.16 -7.44 34.33
C ASP A 40 0.64 -6.13 34.49
N GLN A 41 0.56 -5.22 33.53
CA GLN A 41 1.17 -3.88 33.60
C GLN A 41 0.45 -2.96 34.63
N ASN A 42 -0.71 -3.34 35.13
CA ASN A 42 -1.47 -2.66 36.19
C ASN A 42 -1.64 -1.16 35.94
N TRP A 43 -2.27 -0.82 34.82
CA TRP A 43 -2.53 0.56 34.45
C TRP A 43 -3.53 1.23 35.36
N THR A 44 -3.29 2.50 35.71
CA THR A 44 -4.10 3.30 36.60
C THR A 44 -4.43 4.65 35.97
N GLU A 45 -5.42 5.36 36.55
CA GLU A 45 -5.75 6.73 36.13
C GLU A 45 -4.59 7.70 36.34
N ALA A 46 -3.71 7.43 37.31
CA ALA A 46 -2.47 8.22 37.51
C ALA A 46 -1.50 8.09 36.32
N ASP A 47 -1.53 6.99 35.58
CA ASP A 47 -0.80 6.81 34.31
C ASP A 47 -1.48 7.53 33.14
N GLY A 48 -2.65 8.16 33.35
CA GLY A 48 -3.51 8.76 32.32
C GLY A 48 -4.18 7.70 31.43
N VAL A 49 -4.35 6.50 31.94
CA VAL A 49 -4.99 5.36 31.27
C VAL A 49 -6.18 4.92 32.13
N PRO A 50 -7.36 4.63 31.56
CA PRO A 50 -8.48 4.11 32.34
C PRO A 50 -8.06 2.84 33.13
N ALA A 51 -8.43 2.74 34.39
CA ALA A 51 -8.14 1.58 35.23
C ALA A 51 -8.80 0.29 34.71
N SER A 52 -9.87 0.44 33.92
CA SER A 52 -10.58 -0.67 33.28
C SER A 52 -10.89 -0.34 31.82
N GLY A 53 -11.16 -1.37 31.02
CA GLY A 53 -11.62 -1.17 29.63
C GLY A 53 -10.51 -0.83 28.62
N VAL A 54 -9.22 -1.04 28.97
CA VAL A 54 -8.10 -0.83 28.03
C VAL A 54 -8.06 -1.85 26.90
N ILE A 55 -8.82 -2.94 27.01
CA ILE A 55 -8.94 -4.02 26.03
C ILE A 55 -10.41 -4.25 25.73
N VAL A 56 -10.75 -4.35 24.44
CA VAL A 56 -12.08 -4.69 23.94
C VAL A 56 -12.05 -6.10 23.39
N GLN A 57 -12.98 -6.95 23.85
CA GLN A 57 -13.22 -8.28 23.31
C GLN A 57 -14.32 -8.21 22.24
N LYS A 58 -14.10 -8.86 21.10
CA LYS A 58 -15.12 -9.07 20.05
C LYS A 58 -15.29 -10.55 19.78
N GLY A 59 -16.54 -11.00 19.55
CA GLY A 59 -16.86 -12.42 19.41
C GLY A 59 -17.04 -13.10 20.78
N GLY A 60 -17.09 -14.43 20.83
CA GLY A 60 -17.06 -15.21 22.06
C GLY A 60 -18.12 -16.31 22.19
N VAL A 61 -19.38 -16.14 21.75
CA VAL A 61 -20.40 -17.20 21.93
C VAL A 61 -20.44 -18.17 20.75
N PHE A 62 -20.35 -17.68 19.52
CA PHE A 62 -20.38 -18.51 18.30
C PHE A 62 -19.14 -18.30 17.39
N ARG A 63 -18.20 -17.43 17.80
CA ARG A 63 -16.97 -17.13 17.09
C ARG A 63 -15.82 -17.03 18.07
N ALA A 64 -14.60 -17.39 17.66
CA ALA A 64 -13.41 -17.22 18.48
C ALA A 64 -13.31 -15.78 19.03
N ALA A 65 -13.02 -15.67 20.33
CA ALA A 65 -12.80 -14.37 20.96
C ALA A 65 -11.54 -13.71 20.39
N ARG A 66 -11.66 -12.46 19.99
CA ARG A 66 -10.55 -11.61 19.52
C ARG A 66 -10.41 -10.41 20.44
N TYR A 67 -9.20 -10.04 20.75
CA TYR A 67 -8.90 -8.96 21.67
C TYR A 67 -8.26 -7.79 20.93
N PHE A 68 -8.67 -6.58 21.29
CA PHE A 68 -8.17 -5.35 20.66
C PHE A 68 -7.83 -4.31 21.74
N LEU A 69 -6.83 -3.47 21.46
CA LEU A 69 -6.64 -2.29 22.29
C LEU A 69 -7.85 -1.36 22.14
N ALA A 70 -8.30 -0.79 23.26
CA ALA A 70 -9.41 0.15 23.27
C ALA A 70 -8.99 1.50 22.65
N HIS A 71 -9.97 2.26 22.15
CA HIS A 71 -9.80 3.61 21.67
C HIS A 71 -10.56 4.60 22.54
N GLN A 72 -10.01 5.80 22.65
CA GLN A 72 -10.66 6.96 23.24
C GLN A 72 -11.83 7.45 22.34
N PRO A 73 -12.71 8.31 22.82
CA PRO A 73 -13.82 8.84 22.01
C PRO A 73 -13.38 9.59 20.75
N ASP A 74 -12.19 10.18 20.76
CA ASP A 74 -11.58 10.85 19.60
C ASP A 74 -10.94 9.89 18.58
N GLY A 75 -11.06 8.57 18.79
CA GLY A 75 -10.52 7.53 17.95
C GLY A 75 -9.05 7.18 18.22
N ALA A 76 -8.38 7.82 19.17
CA ALA A 76 -7.01 7.49 19.53
C ALA A 76 -6.95 6.22 20.39
N CYS A 77 -5.84 5.45 20.28
CA CYS A 77 -5.56 4.37 21.21
C CYS A 77 -5.49 4.90 22.66
N VAL A 78 -6.05 4.18 23.62
CA VAL A 78 -6.06 4.58 25.05
C VAL A 78 -4.66 4.80 25.63
N PHE A 79 -3.63 4.20 25.02
CA PHE A 79 -2.24 4.37 25.43
C PHE A 79 -1.52 5.53 24.70
N LEU A 80 -2.19 6.28 23.84
CA LEU A 80 -1.64 7.49 23.23
C LEU A 80 -1.80 8.67 24.21
N ASN A 81 -0.70 9.36 24.52
CA ASN A 81 -0.76 10.57 25.32
C ASN A 81 -0.93 11.83 24.45
N GLU A 82 -1.14 12.98 25.08
CA GLU A 82 -1.35 14.27 24.42
C GLU A 82 -0.14 14.74 23.59
N ARG A 83 1.05 14.22 23.89
CA ARG A 83 2.30 14.52 23.15
C ARG A 83 2.52 13.60 21.96
N GLY A 84 1.57 12.72 21.62
CA GLY A 84 1.72 11.74 20.54
C GLY A 84 2.59 10.53 20.90
N LEU A 85 2.92 10.33 22.19
CA LEU A 85 3.78 9.24 22.66
C LEU A 85 2.95 8.07 23.20
N CYS A 86 3.45 6.86 22.96
CA CYS A 86 2.85 5.65 23.50
C CYS A 86 3.23 5.46 24.98
N ARG A 87 2.26 5.41 25.88
CA ARG A 87 2.46 5.20 27.33
C ARG A 87 3.09 3.85 27.64
N ILE A 88 2.73 2.79 26.89
CA ILE A 88 3.37 1.46 27.03
C ILE A 88 4.87 1.58 26.72
N HIS A 89 5.22 2.27 25.62
CA HIS A 89 6.62 2.46 25.26
C HIS A 89 7.38 3.26 26.31
N ALA A 90 6.78 4.32 26.83
CA ALA A 90 7.40 5.19 27.82
C ALA A 90 7.67 4.46 29.16
N LYS A 91 6.76 3.58 29.61
CA LYS A 91 6.86 2.92 30.93
C LYS A 91 7.58 1.57 30.86
N PHE A 92 7.44 0.80 29.76
CA PHE A 92 7.92 -0.58 29.63
C PHE A 92 8.83 -0.82 28.42
N GLY A 93 9.16 0.24 27.68
CA GLY A 93 9.99 0.15 26.48
C GLY A 93 9.29 -0.49 25.29
N GLU A 94 10.05 -0.75 24.21
CA GLU A 94 9.51 -1.29 22.97
C GLU A 94 8.92 -2.69 23.13
N LEU A 95 9.57 -3.55 23.91
CA LEU A 95 9.13 -4.94 24.15
C LEU A 95 7.80 -5.03 24.92
N GLY A 96 7.45 -3.99 25.67
CA GLY A 96 6.16 -3.88 26.34
C GLY A 96 4.98 -3.70 25.38
N LYS A 97 5.22 -3.20 24.16
CA LYS A 97 4.20 -2.98 23.14
C LYS A 97 3.73 -4.29 22.52
N PRO A 98 2.47 -4.39 22.04
CA PRO A 98 2.03 -5.46 21.17
C PRO A 98 2.92 -5.58 19.91
N LEU A 99 3.07 -6.81 19.40
CA LEU A 99 3.87 -7.08 18.21
C LEU A 99 3.39 -6.25 16.99
N ALA A 100 2.09 -6.14 16.79
CA ALA A 100 1.51 -5.31 15.73
C ALA A 100 1.97 -3.84 15.77
N CYS A 101 2.13 -3.27 16.99
CA CYS A 101 2.65 -1.92 17.19
C CYS A 101 4.16 -1.81 16.94
N ARG A 102 4.91 -2.90 17.16
CA ARG A 102 6.36 -2.97 16.95
C ARG A 102 6.70 -3.19 15.47
N VAL A 103 5.86 -3.96 14.77
CA VAL A 103 6.00 -4.25 13.35
C VAL A 103 5.79 -3.00 12.50
N TYR A 104 4.81 -2.16 12.83
CA TYR A 104 4.50 -0.97 12.03
C TYR A 104 5.65 0.05 12.05
N PRO A 105 6.09 0.60 10.89
CA PRO A 105 5.47 0.52 9.56
C PRO A 105 6.08 -0.57 8.66
N TYR A 106 6.86 -1.48 9.17
CA TYR A 106 7.46 -2.55 8.37
C TYR A 106 6.40 -3.56 7.91
N ALA A 107 6.66 -4.19 6.75
CA ALA A 107 5.95 -5.34 6.24
C ALA A 107 6.98 -6.38 5.81
N PHE A 108 6.83 -7.62 6.28
CA PHE A 108 7.80 -8.69 6.12
C PHE A 108 7.23 -9.77 5.21
N HIS A 109 7.93 -10.10 4.15
CA HIS A 109 7.48 -11.06 3.14
C HIS A 109 8.54 -12.13 2.89
N PRO A 110 8.26 -13.40 3.21
CA PRO A 110 9.17 -14.49 2.92
C PRO A 110 9.52 -14.54 1.43
N ALA A 111 10.80 -14.67 1.13
CA ALA A 111 11.39 -14.65 -0.21
C ALA A 111 12.45 -15.78 -0.35
N GLY A 112 12.01 -17.04 -0.18
CA GLY A 112 12.88 -18.19 -0.17
C GLY A 112 13.79 -18.19 1.08
N LYS A 113 15.11 -18.15 0.89
CA LYS A 113 16.11 -18.15 1.97
C LYS A 113 16.26 -16.78 2.69
N SER A 114 15.50 -15.77 2.28
CA SER A 114 15.50 -14.44 2.86
C SER A 114 14.08 -13.95 3.16
N VAL A 115 13.98 -12.82 3.85
CA VAL A 115 12.74 -12.09 4.07
C VAL A 115 12.91 -10.70 3.48
N ALA A 116 12.09 -10.37 2.49
CA ALA A 116 12.02 -9.04 1.93
C ALA A 116 11.23 -8.12 2.88
N VAL A 117 11.74 -6.91 3.07
CA VAL A 117 11.11 -5.91 3.94
C VAL A 117 10.62 -4.76 3.09
N SER A 118 9.33 -4.50 3.19
CA SER A 118 8.68 -3.30 2.66
C SER A 118 8.31 -2.36 3.80
N LEU A 119 7.85 -1.16 3.47
CA LEU A 119 7.29 -0.21 4.44
C LEU A 119 5.89 0.24 4.02
N ARG A 120 5.09 0.58 5.02
CA ARG A 120 3.76 1.16 4.85
C ARG A 120 3.87 2.67 4.70
N PHE A 121 3.50 3.16 3.53
CA PHE A 121 3.45 4.60 3.24
C PHE A 121 2.22 5.28 3.86
N SER A 122 1.34 4.54 4.49
CA SER A 122 0.36 5.12 5.43
C SER A 122 1.03 5.80 6.65
N CYS A 123 2.33 5.58 6.88
CA CYS A 123 3.12 6.31 7.86
C CYS A 123 3.68 7.61 7.24
N PRO A 124 3.34 8.79 7.77
CA PRO A 124 3.85 10.07 7.25
C PRO A 124 5.38 10.18 7.24
N SER A 125 6.06 9.61 8.25
CA SER A 125 7.54 9.61 8.31
C SER A 125 8.16 8.77 7.19
N VAL A 126 7.51 7.67 6.76
CA VAL A 126 7.93 6.87 5.61
C VAL A 126 7.77 7.69 4.32
N VAL A 127 6.61 8.33 4.13
CA VAL A 127 6.36 9.16 2.94
C VAL A 127 7.39 10.29 2.82
N ARG A 128 7.68 10.98 3.93
CA ARG A 128 8.66 12.08 3.98
C ARG A 128 10.11 11.60 3.91
N ASN A 129 10.36 10.29 3.93
CA ASN A 129 11.71 9.72 3.96
C ASN A 129 12.56 10.25 5.12
N ALA A 130 11.93 10.46 6.27
CA ALA A 130 12.55 11.14 7.41
C ALA A 130 13.17 10.12 8.37
N GLY A 131 14.38 10.43 8.86
CA GLY A 131 15.12 9.61 9.83
C GLY A 131 16.34 8.91 9.24
N ARG A 132 16.81 7.87 9.95
CA ARG A 132 17.99 7.09 9.56
C ARG A 132 17.69 6.13 8.40
N PRO A 133 18.69 5.79 7.57
CA PRO A 133 18.55 4.74 6.57
C PRO A 133 18.05 3.43 7.21
N VAL A 134 17.04 2.81 6.59
CA VAL A 134 16.49 1.51 7.05
C VAL A 134 17.58 0.43 7.08
N SER A 135 18.54 0.50 6.18
CA SER A 135 19.72 -0.40 6.16
C SER A 135 20.56 -0.37 7.43
N GLN A 136 20.60 0.76 8.13
CA GLN A 136 21.33 0.91 9.41
C GLN A 136 20.53 0.33 10.61
N GLN A 137 19.25 0.03 10.45
CA GLN A 137 18.38 -0.48 11.51
C GLN A 137 18.24 -2.01 11.45
N GLN A 138 19.13 -2.69 10.75
CA GLN A 138 19.03 -4.13 10.47
C GLN A 138 18.90 -5.00 11.73
N ALA A 139 19.58 -4.63 12.83
CA ALA A 139 19.55 -5.39 14.09
C ALA A 139 18.15 -5.37 14.72
N ASP A 140 17.51 -4.20 14.76
CA ASP A 140 16.18 -4.03 15.35
C ASP A 140 15.11 -4.69 14.47
N ILE A 141 15.20 -4.49 13.16
CA ILE A 141 14.29 -5.11 12.19
C ILE A 141 14.40 -6.64 12.25
N ARG A 142 15.61 -7.19 12.42
CA ARG A 142 15.82 -8.63 12.56
C ARG A 142 15.18 -9.19 13.83
N ARG A 143 15.21 -8.47 14.95
CA ARG A 143 14.49 -8.87 16.17
C ARG A 143 12.99 -9.01 15.90
N ILE A 144 12.40 -8.00 15.27
CA ILE A 144 10.98 -8.02 14.91
C ILE A 144 10.67 -9.18 13.94
N ALA A 145 11.52 -9.39 12.94
CA ALA A 145 11.36 -10.48 11.97
C ALA A 145 11.37 -11.87 12.63
N ASN A 146 12.27 -12.08 13.62
CA ASN A 146 12.34 -13.34 14.35
C ASN A 146 11.08 -13.65 15.18
N ASP A 147 10.41 -12.60 15.68
CA ASP A 147 9.16 -12.74 16.43
C ASP A 147 7.95 -13.00 15.49
N LEU A 148 8.05 -12.57 14.22
CA LEU A 148 6.93 -12.58 13.27
C LEU A 148 6.97 -13.74 12.28
N ILE A 149 8.17 -14.09 11.79
CA ILE A 149 8.33 -15.02 10.65
C ILE A 149 8.31 -16.47 11.16
N PRO A 150 7.39 -17.32 10.67
CA PRO A 150 7.33 -18.72 11.06
C PRO A 150 8.53 -19.49 10.55
N ALA A 151 8.91 -20.56 11.27
CA ALA A 151 10.09 -21.38 10.97
C ALA A 151 10.06 -22.02 9.56
N ASN A 152 8.87 -22.27 9.01
CA ASN A 152 8.67 -22.85 7.68
C ASN A 152 8.59 -21.80 6.55
N ALA A 153 8.83 -20.54 6.82
CA ALA A 153 8.74 -19.47 5.82
C ALA A 153 9.65 -19.68 4.60
N ALA A 154 10.79 -20.33 4.79
CA ALA A 154 11.71 -20.66 3.70
C ALA A 154 11.14 -21.70 2.69
N LEU A 155 10.09 -22.42 3.05
CA LEU A 155 9.40 -23.39 2.19
C LEU A 155 8.33 -22.75 1.30
N ILE A 156 8.04 -21.47 1.48
CA ILE A 156 7.06 -20.74 0.65
C ILE A 156 7.59 -20.67 -0.77
N ALA A 157 6.79 -21.18 -1.71
CA ALA A 157 7.14 -21.15 -3.12
C ALA A 157 7.11 -19.71 -3.66
N PRO A 158 7.92 -19.40 -4.72
CA PRO A 158 7.85 -18.08 -5.38
C PRO A 158 6.44 -17.80 -5.91
N PRO A 159 6.04 -16.53 -6.01
CA PRO A 159 4.79 -16.16 -6.67
C PRO A 159 4.76 -16.66 -8.12
N PHE A 160 3.57 -16.88 -8.68
CA PHE A 160 3.43 -17.07 -10.11
C PHE A 160 3.85 -15.80 -10.86
N LEU A 161 4.49 -15.93 -12.01
CA LEU A 161 4.74 -14.81 -12.91
C LEU A 161 3.42 -14.35 -13.54
N HIS A 162 2.68 -15.29 -14.11
CA HIS A 162 1.34 -15.10 -14.65
C HIS A 162 0.59 -16.45 -14.65
N SER A 163 -0.73 -16.43 -14.64
CA SER A 163 -1.59 -17.63 -14.69
C SER A 163 -1.06 -18.82 -13.86
N ARG A 164 -0.37 -19.77 -14.50
CA ARG A 164 0.22 -20.97 -13.89
C ARG A 164 1.73 -21.07 -14.07
N GLU A 165 2.38 -20.03 -14.63
CA GLU A 165 3.81 -20.01 -14.86
C GLU A 165 4.56 -19.59 -13.60
N ARG A 166 5.52 -20.42 -13.17
CA ARG A 166 6.35 -20.18 -11.98
C ARG A 166 7.80 -20.52 -12.28
N VAL A 167 8.71 -19.74 -11.73
CA VAL A 167 10.15 -19.98 -11.78
C VAL A 167 10.71 -20.13 -10.37
N GLU A 168 11.94 -20.60 -10.24
CA GLU A 168 12.62 -20.68 -8.95
C GLU A 168 12.88 -19.28 -8.36
N TRP A 169 13.06 -19.20 -7.02
CA TRP A 169 13.27 -17.92 -6.33
C TRP A 169 14.42 -17.09 -6.92
N GLN A 170 15.53 -17.72 -7.31
CA GLN A 170 16.66 -17.01 -7.89
C GLN A 170 16.29 -16.34 -9.21
N ASP A 171 15.51 -17.00 -10.04
CA ASP A 171 15.03 -16.47 -11.30
C ASP A 171 13.90 -15.46 -11.09
N PHE A 172 13.04 -15.68 -10.10
CA PHE A 172 11.99 -14.72 -9.73
C PHE A 172 12.58 -13.36 -9.32
N HIS A 173 13.67 -13.35 -8.55
CA HIS A 173 14.36 -12.13 -8.19
C HIS A 173 14.90 -11.35 -9.40
N ARG A 174 15.26 -12.02 -10.50
CA ARG A 174 15.66 -11.32 -11.74
C ARG A 174 14.52 -10.47 -12.32
N PHE A 175 13.27 -10.94 -12.23
CA PHE A 175 12.10 -10.13 -12.63
C PHE A 175 11.88 -8.94 -11.69
N ILE A 176 12.09 -9.13 -10.40
CA ILE A 176 12.01 -8.05 -9.41
C ILE A 176 13.09 -7.00 -9.67
N ASP A 177 14.34 -7.42 -9.89
CA ASP A 177 15.46 -6.53 -10.16
C ASP A 177 15.26 -5.77 -11.49
N ALA A 178 14.75 -6.44 -12.53
CA ALA A 178 14.40 -5.82 -13.81
C ALA A 178 13.33 -4.73 -13.61
N LEU A 179 12.30 -5.00 -12.81
CA LEU A 179 11.24 -4.05 -12.54
C LEU A 179 11.76 -2.84 -11.72
N ASP A 180 12.55 -3.09 -10.68
CA ASP A 180 13.18 -2.01 -9.91
C ASP A 180 14.12 -1.17 -10.76
N THR A 181 14.94 -1.79 -11.62
CA THR A 181 15.85 -1.10 -12.54
C THR A 181 15.09 -0.21 -13.53
N THR A 182 13.98 -0.69 -14.11
CA THR A 182 13.13 0.12 -14.98
C THR A 182 12.64 1.38 -14.25
N LEU A 183 12.18 1.23 -13.00
CA LEU A 183 11.66 2.36 -12.23
C LEU A 183 12.77 3.25 -11.62
N ALA A 184 14.00 2.79 -11.58
CA ALA A 184 15.15 3.55 -11.07
C ALA A 184 15.68 4.62 -12.06
N GLN A 185 15.24 4.64 -13.31
CA GLN A 185 15.69 5.55 -14.38
C GLN A 185 15.15 6.98 -14.17
N THR A 186 15.61 7.69 -13.16
CA THR A 186 15.06 8.99 -12.73
C THR A 186 15.20 10.12 -13.74
N HIS A 187 15.99 9.95 -14.81
CA HIS A 187 16.08 10.86 -15.96
C HIS A 187 14.86 10.78 -16.89
N VAL A 188 14.03 9.75 -16.73
CA VAL A 188 12.76 9.54 -17.46
C VAL A 188 11.60 9.78 -16.49
N PRO A 189 10.52 10.49 -16.86
CA PRO A 189 9.35 10.67 -15.99
C PRO A 189 8.75 9.35 -15.51
N LEU A 190 8.24 9.31 -14.28
CA LEU A 190 7.67 8.09 -13.68
C LEU A 190 6.59 7.45 -14.55
N THR A 191 5.73 8.28 -15.15
CA THR A 191 4.68 7.80 -16.08
C THR A 191 5.26 6.98 -17.22
N GLN A 192 6.35 7.45 -17.83
CA GLN A 192 7.01 6.76 -18.92
C GLN A 192 7.65 5.45 -18.46
N ARG A 193 8.29 5.45 -17.28
CA ARG A 193 8.85 4.23 -16.66
C ARG A 193 7.78 3.19 -16.33
N LEU A 194 6.61 3.62 -15.84
CA LEU A 194 5.49 2.72 -15.60
C LEU A 194 4.89 2.15 -16.89
N LEU A 195 4.85 2.93 -17.97
CA LEU A 195 4.46 2.44 -19.29
C LEU A 195 5.45 1.42 -19.85
N GLN A 196 6.76 1.68 -19.73
CA GLN A 196 7.79 0.70 -20.11
C GLN A 196 7.61 -0.61 -19.34
N ALA A 197 7.44 -0.52 -18.01
CA ALA A 197 7.21 -1.68 -17.17
C ALA A 197 5.90 -2.41 -17.52
N TRP A 198 4.84 -1.68 -17.87
CA TRP A 198 3.57 -2.25 -18.32
C TRP A 198 3.72 -3.03 -19.62
N VAL A 199 4.47 -2.49 -20.59
CA VAL A 199 4.72 -3.15 -21.89
C VAL A 199 5.52 -4.44 -21.69
N TRP A 200 6.71 -4.38 -21.04
CA TRP A 200 7.52 -5.57 -20.92
C TRP A 200 6.92 -6.64 -20.00
N THR A 201 6.18 -6.27 -18.95
CA THR A 201 5.43 -7.26 -18.15
C THR A 201 4.31 -7.91 -18.94
N GLY A 202 3.71 -7.21 -19.90
CA GLY A 202 2.77 -7.77 -20.88
C GLY A 202 3.42 -8.82 -21.79
N LEU A 203 4.68 -8.61 -22.19
CA LEU A 203 5.47 -9.61 -22.93
C LEU A 203 5.81 -10.83 -22.06
N VAL A 204 6.10 -10.63 -20.76
CA VAL A 204 6.25 -11.73 -19.80
C VAL A 204 4.99 -12.58 -19.72
N GLU A 205 3.81 -11.96 -19.70
CA GLU A 205 2.53 -12.69 -19.63
C GLU A 205 2.29 -13.62 -20.83
N GLN A 206 2.83 -13.25 -22.00
CA GLN A 206 2.70 -14.02 -23.25
C GLN A 206 3.81 -15.07 -23.41
N SER A 207 4.76 -15.16 -22.48
CA SER A 207 5.96 -15.99 -22.58
C SER A 207 5.88 -17.22 -21.66
N ALA A 208 6.56 -18.30 -22.05
CA ALA A 208 6.70 -19.51 -21.26
C ALA A 208 8.15 -19.66 -20.77
N PHE A 209 8.31 -19.95 -19.48
CA PHE A 209 9.62 -20.01 -18.80
C PHE A 209 10.05 -21.43 -18.44
N SER A 210 9.31 -22.47 -18.83
CA SER A 210 9.60 -23.87 -18.49
C SER A 210 11.01 -24.32 -18.91
N LYS A 211 11.56 -23.74 -20.00
CA LYS A 211 12.89 -24.06 -20.54
C LYS A 211 13.92 -22.93 -20.35
N LEU A 212 13.55 -21.82 -19.72
CA LEU A 212 14.42 -20.69 -19.47
C LEU A 212 14.86 -20.67 -18.01
N ARG A 213 16.18 -20.53 -17.77
CA ARG A 213 16.76 -20.42 -16.43
C ARG A 213 18.01 -19.53 -16.47
N GLY A 214 18.30 -18.92 -15.33
CA GLY A 214 19.56 -18.22 -15.10
C GLY A 214 19.80 -17.08 -16.09
N ASP A 215 20.93 -17.16 -16.80
CA ASP A 215 21.37 -16.09 -17.72
C ASP A 215 20.43 -15.91 -18.90
N ARG A 216 19.79 -16.99 -19.38
CA ARG A 216 18.80 -16.88 -20.47
C ARG A 216 17.57 -16.05 -20.08
N ILE A 217 17.16 -16.07 -18.81
CA ILE A 217 16.10 -15.18 -18.32
C ILE A 217 16.60 -13.73 -18.30
N ARG A 218 17.85 -13.50 -17.88
CA ARG A 218 18.44 -12.16 -17.88
C ARG A 218 18.51 -11.57 -19.29
N ASP A 219 18.99 -12.35 -20.25
CA ASP A 219 19.09 -11.92 -21.66
C ASP A 219 17.71 -11.64 -22.26
N PHE A 220 16.72 -12.51 -21.95
CA PHE A 220 15.33 -12.29 -22.34
C PHE A 220 14.78 -10.97 -21.74
N LEU A 221 15.00 -10.73 -20.45
CA LEU A 221 14.54 -9.50 -19.78
C LEU A 221 15.20 -8.25 -20.37
N ALA A 222 16.50 -8.29 -20.67
CA ALA A 222 17.19 -7.19 -21.32
C ALA A 222 16.58 -6.86 -22.69
N LEU A 223 16.33 -7.87 -23.51
CA LEU A 223 15.73 -7.72 -24.84
C LEU A 223 14.33 -7.09 -24.77
N ILE A 224 13.44 -7.61 -23.90
CA ILE A 224 12.08 -7.09 -23.80
C ILE A 224 12.00 -5.70 -23.17
N GLN A 225 12.94 -5.34 -22.27
CA GLN A 225 13.03 -4.00 -21.71
C GLN A 225 13.45 -2.97 -22.76
N GLU A 226 14.39 -3.33 -23.64
CA GLU A 226 14.81 -2.49 -24.77
C GLU A 226 13.65 -2.27 -25.74
N ALA A 227 12.97 -3.35 -26.16
CA ALA A 227 11.80 -3.26 -27.03
C ALA A 227 10.67 -2.43 -26.41
N ALA A 228 10.45 -2.55 -25.11
CA ALA A 228 9.42 -1.82 -24.39
C ALA A 228 9.65 -0.30 -24.36
N THR A 229 10.88 0.16 -24.48
CA THR A 229 11.18 1.60 -24.50
C THR A 229 10.56 2.29 -25.71
N ALA A 230 10.74 1.76 -26.91
CA ALA A 230 10.17 2.31 -28.13
C ALA A 230 8.63 2.24 -28.15
N GLU A 231 8.07 1.11 -27.66
CA GLU A 231 6.62 0.94 -27.59
C GLU A 231 5.98 1.91 -26.58
N ALA A 232 6.60 2.11 -25.42
CA ALA A 232 6.11 3.06 -24.42
C ALA A 232 6.14 4.51 -24.91
N GLU A 233 7.14 4.90 -25.71
CA GLU A 233 7.17 6.20 -26.38
C GLU A 233 6.04 6.36 -27.37
N THR A 234 5.72 5.32 -28.12
CA THR A 234 4.60 5.29 -29.07
C THR A 234 3.28 5.45 -28.34
N LEU A 235 3.08 4.69 -27.25
CA LEU A 235 1.88 4.79 -26.40
C LEU A 235 1.72 6.19 -25.80
N SER A 236 2.81 6.85 -25.40
CA SER A 236 2.75 8.19 -24.80
C SER A 236 2.24 9.28 -25.75
N LYS A 237 2.28 9.05 -27.06
CA LYS A 237 1.81 9.94 -28.13
C LYS A 237 0.35 9.70 -28.51
N GLN A 238 -0.26 8.61 -28.00
CA GLN A 238 -1.65 8.28 -28.33
C GLN A 238 -2.66 9.14 -27.54
N PRO A 239 -3.93 9.21 -27.98
CA PRO A 239 -5.00 9.89 -27.25
C PRO A 239 -5.16 9.36 -25.83
N VAL A 240 -5.28 10.26 -24.86
CA VAL A 240 -5.21 9.95 -23.41
C VAL A 240 -6.57 9.61 -22.80
N GLU A 241 -7.66 9.71 -23.58
CA GLU A 241 -9.03 9.53 -23.09
C GLU A 241 -9.33 8.07 -22.73
N PRO A 242 -9.53 7.74 -21.44
CA PRO A 242 -10.05 6.43 -21.06
C PRO A 242 -11.49 6.24 -21.54
N SER A 243 -11.88 4.99 -21.83
CA SER A 243 -13.24 4.66 -22.21
C SER A 243 -14.24 5.01 -21.09
N LYS A 244 -15.54 5.14 -21.42
CA LYS A 244 -16.59 5.35 -20.40
C LYS A 244 -16.58 4.26 -19.33
N VAL A 245 -16.35 3.01 -19.75
CA VAL A 245 -16.26 1.85 -18.84
C VAL A 245 -14.97 1.92 -18.01
N GLY A 246 -13.86 2.32 -18.62
CA GLY A 246 -12.59 2.54 -17.91
C GLY A 246 -12.71 3.60 -16.84
N ARG A 247 -13.33 4.75 -17.12
CA ARG A 247 -13.61 5.80 -16.14
C ARG A 247 -14.50 5.30 -14.99
N LEU A 248 -15.54 4.49 -15.31
CA LEU A 248 -16.40 3.88 -14.31
C LEU A 248 -15.60 2.98 -13.36
N TYR A 249 -14.84 2.03 -13.90
CA TYR A 249 -14.06 1.10 -13.06
C TYR A 249 -12.99 1.82 -12.24
N PHE A 250 -12.33 2.80 -12.83
CA PHE A 250 -11.35 3.62 -12.12
C PHE A 250 -11.99 4.37 -10.94
N ARG A 251 -13.11 5.08 -11.14
CA ARG A 251 -13.82 5.78 -10.06
C ARG A 251 -14.27 4.85 -8.94
N LEU A 252 -14.73 3.63 -9.27
CA LEU A 252 -15.08 2.63 -8.26
C LEU A 252 -13.88 2.12 -7.45
N LEU A 253 -12.70 2.03 -8.08
CA LEU A 253 -11.46 1.71 -7.37
C LEU A 253 -11.03 2.88 -6.47
N VAL A 254 -11.05 4.11 -6.98
CA VAL A 254 -10.75 5.30 -6.16
C VAL A 254 -11.69 5.39 -4.96
N ALA A 255 -13.00 5.15 -5.12
CA ALA A 255 -13.94 5.09 -4.02
C ALA A 255 -13.54 4.08 -2.95
N GLN A 256 -12.97 2.95 -3.36
CA GLN A 256 -12.50 1.91 -2.45
C GLN A 256 -11.23 2.34 -1.70
N TYR A 257 -10.28 3.02 -2.38
CA TYR A 257 -9.08 3.57 -1.77
C TYR A 257 -9.34 4.79 -0.87
N SER A 258 -10.39 5.57 -1.13
CA SER A 258 -10.74 6.78 -0.37
C SER A 258 -11.56 6.49 0.89
N ARG A 259 -11.92 5.23 1.18
CA ARG A 259 -12.67 4.87 2.40
C ARG A 259 -11.78 4.85 3.63
N LYS A 260 -12.41 5.00 4.78
CA LYS A 260 -11.80 4.71 6.07
C LYS A 260 -12.44 3.43 6.61
N ASP A 261 -11.75 2.31 6.51
CA ASP A 261 -12.23 1.01 7.01
C ASP A 261 -11.96 0.87 8.51
N THR A 262 -12.36 1.85 9.31
CA THR A 262 -12.33 1.72 10.77
C THR A 262 -13.49 0.88 11.26
N ALA A 263 -13.33 0.28 12.44
CA ALA A 263 -14.41 -0.47 13.06
C ALA A 263 -15.68 0.38 13.29
N ALA A 264 -15.51 1.68 13.54
CA ALA A 264 -16.62 2.61 13.69
C ALA A 264 -17.41 2.78 12.37
N ASP A 265 -16.71 2.85 11.23
CA ASP A 265 -17.36 2.95 9.91
C ASP A 265 -18.13 1.68 9.56
N LEU A 266 -17.62 0.52 9.97
CA LEU A 266 -18.27 -0.79 9.75
C LEU A 266 -19.44 -1.06 10.70
N GLN A 267 -19.51 -0.40 11.87
CA GLN A 267 -20.55 -0.56 12.87
C GLN A 267 -21.79 0.29 12.64
N SER A 268 -21.79 1.20 11.65
CA SER A 268 -22.87 2.16 11.41
C SER A 268 -24.23 1.54 10.97
N GLY A 269 -24.40 0.24 11.07
CA GLY A 269 -25.65 -0.46 10.83
C GLY A 269 -26.22 -0.28 9.41
N LEU A 270 -27.55 -0.27 9.29
CA LEU A 270 -28.24 -0.10 7.99
C LEU A 270 -27.99 1.27 7.38
N ALA A 271 -27.95 2.33 8.18
CA ALA A 271 -27.71 3.69 7.71
C ALA A 271 -26.33 3.84 7.06
N GLY A 272 -25.29 3.23 7.64
CA GLY A 272 -23.95 3.25 7.05
C GLY A 272 -23.87 2.47 5.73
N ARG A 273 -24.58 1.33 5.64
CA ARG A 273 -24.67 0.58 4.37
C ARG A 273 -25.35 1.40 3.26
N TRP A 274 -26.43 2.10 3.58
CA TRP A 274 -27.13 2.98 2.65
C TRP A 274 -26.25 4.15 2.22
N ARG A 275 -25.48 4.76 3.14
CA ARG A 275 -24.52 5.82 2.82
C ARG A 275 -23.47 5.31 1.82
N LEU A 276 -22.90 4.13 2.06
CA LEU A 276 -21.91 3.52 1.16
C LEU A 276 -22.50 3.18 -0.22
N LEU A 277 -23.71 2.60 -0.27
CA LEU A 277 -24.38 2.31 -1.54
C LEU A 277 -24.65 3.59 -2.34
N ARG A 278 -25.11 4.66 -1.69
CA ARG A 278 -25.30 5.97 -2.33
C ARG A 278 -23.97 6.56 -2.83
N ALA A 279 -22.89 6.39 -2.07
CA ALA A 279 -21.57 6.83 -2.50
C ALA A 279 -21.10 6.03 -3.73
N ILE A 280 -21.20 4.70 -3.72
CA ILE A 280 -20.86 3.85 -4.86
C ILE A 280 -21.66 4.26 -6.11
N TRP A 281 -22.95 4.53 -5.96
CA TRP A 281 -23.80 5.02 -7.05
C TRP A 281 -23.31 6.37 -7.62
N LYS A 282 -22.96 7.34 -6.77
CA LYS A 282 -22.39 8.63 -7.20
C LYS A 282 -21.05 8.45 -7.92
N PHE A 283 -20.13 7.64 -7.38
CA PHE A 283 -18.86 7.34 -8.03
C PHE A 283 -19.06 6.63 -9.38
N SER A 284 -20.07 5.76 -9.50
CA SER A 284 -20.35 5.07 -10.77
C SER A 284 -20.82 6.06 -11.86
N ARG A 285 -21.64 7.03 -11.51
CA ARG A 285 -22.09 8.08 -12.47
C ARG A 285 -20.99 9.08 -12.78
N GLY A 286 -20.21 9.48 -11.78
CA GLY A 286 -19.16 10.49 -11.94
C GLY A 286 -19.72 11.89 -12.22
N GLU A 287 -20.89 12.20 -11.68
CA GLU A 287 -21.62 13.45 -11.85
C GLU A 287 -21.97 14.08 -10.51
N GLY A 288 -22.08 15.41 -10.49
CA GLY A 288 -22.37 16.16 -9.28
C GLY A 288 -21.20 16.23 -8.32
N GLN A 289 -21.49 16.20 -7.01
CA GLN A 289 -20.48 16.32 -5.96
C GLN A 289 -19.92 14.93 -5.57
N VAL A 290 -18.60 14.83 -5.46
CA VAL A 290 -17.92 13.66 -4.91
C VAL A 290 -18.28 13.53 -3.43
N PRO A 291 -18.83 12.40 -2.99
CA PRO A 291 -19.17 12.22 -1.57
C PRO A 291 -17.90 11.92 -0.77
N PRO A 292 -17.56 12.74 0.26
CA PRO A 292 -16.42 12.45 1.12
C PRO A 292 -16.66 11.17 1.93
N LEU A 293 -15.68 10.28 1.94
CA LEU A 293 -15.73 9.00 2.65
C LEU A 293 -14.87 8.99 3.91
N GLN A 294 -13.99 9.98 4.07
CA GLN A 294 -13.21 10.27 5.27
C GLN A 294 -12.70 11.71 5.25
N GLU A 295 -12.30 12.21 6.40
CA GLU A 295 -11.50 13.44 6.48
C GLU A 295 -10.10 13.18 5.87
N PRO A 296 -9.48 14.17 5.19
CA PRO A 296 -9.87 15.60 5.08
C PRO A 296 -10.64 15.97 3.80
N PHE A 297 -11.18 14.99 3.07
CA PHE A 297 -11.87 15.26 1.81
C PHE A 297 -13.16 16.05 2.02
N GLN A 298 -13.39 17.07 1.16
CA GLN A 298 -14.61 17.87 1.12
C GLN A 298 -15.41 17.57 -0.17
N PRO A 299 -16.74 17.85 -0.19
CA PRO A 299 -17.52 17.71 -1.41
C PRO A 299 -17.01 18.68 -2.50
N VAL A 300 -16.60 18.13 -3.66
CA VAL A 300 -16.15 18.90 -4.83
C VAL A 300 -16.80 18.31 -6.09
N PRO A 301 -17.01 19.07 -7.18
CA PRO A 301 -17.55 18.51 -8.41
C PRO A 301 -16.62 17.43 -9.00
N PHE A 302 -17.18 16.32 -9.51
CA PHE A 302 -16.39 15.30 -10.22
C PHE A 302 -15.63 15.88 -11.41
N SER A 303 -16.25 16.82 -12.14
CA SER A 303 -15.64 17.51 -13.28
C SER A 303 -14.36 18.26 -12.92
N THR A 304 -14.28 18.82 -11.72
CA THR A 304 -13.08 19.50 -11.24
C THR A 304 -11.88 18.55 -11.19
N LEU A 305 -12.09 17.30 -10.77
CA LEU A 305 -11.02 16.32 -10.59
C LEU A 305 -10.53 15.69 -11.92
N GLU A 306 -11.29 15.88 -13.00
CA GLU A 306 -10.92 15.48 -14.36
C GLU A 306 -10.04 16.53 -15.06
N ASN A 307 -10.00 17.76 -14.55
CA ASN A 307 -9.13 18.81 -15.06
C ASN A 307 -7.66 18.54 -14.73
N SER A 308 -6.74 19.14 -15.50
CA SER A 308 -5.31 19.13 -15.16
C SER A 308 -5.05 20.04 -13.96
N PHE A 309 -4.20 19.58 -13.04
CA PHE A 309 -3.67 20.35 -11.90
C PHE A 309 -2.18 20.68 -12.08
N GLY A 310 -1.69 20.61 -13.32
CA GLY A 310 -0.29 20.79 -13.69
C GLY A 310 0.50 19.48 -13.68
N GLU A 311 1.71 19.55 -14.20
CA GLU A 311 2.64 18.41 -14.23
C GLU A 311 3.19 18.12 -12.83
N LEU A 312 3.54 16.86 -12.59
CA LEU A 312 4.22 16.46 -11.36
C LEU A 312 5.61 17.10 -11.27
N THR A 313 5.91 17.71 -10.14
CA THR A 313 7.25 18.24 -9.88
C THR A 313 8.27 17.11 -9.69
N VAL A 314 9.56 17.42 -9.83
CA VAL A 314 10.65 16.45 -9.57
C VAL A 314 10.54 15.84 -8.17
N GLU A 315 10.19 16.63 -7.16
CA GLU A 315 10.03 16.15 -5.78
C GLU A 315 8.85 15.18 -5.65
N GLN A 316 7.72 15.47 -6.30
CA GLN A 316 6.54 14.60 -6.32
C GLN A 316 6.83 13.28 -7.06
N ASP A 317 7.53 13.33 -8.20
CA ASP A 317 8.02 12.14 -8.93
C ASP A 317 8.94 11.29 -8.03
N GLN A 318 9.87 11.91 -7.29
CA GLN A 318 10.78 11.21 -6.39
C GLN A 318 10.05 10.48 -5.25
N ILE A 319 9.03 11.09 -4.64
CA ILE A 319 8.21 10.46 -3.61
C ILE A 319 7.50 9.21 -4.17
N LEU A 320 6.85 9.37 -5.32
CA LEU A 320 6.13 8.28 -5.97
C LEU A 320 7.09 7.18 -6.47
N THR A 321 8.22 7.56 -7.07
CA THR A 321 9.27 6.60 -7.49
C THR A 321 9.76 5.76 -6.32
N ARG A 322 10.06 6.38 -5.17
CA ARG A 322 10.48 5.67 -3.96
C ARG A 322 9.38 4.73 -3.48
N TYR A 323 8.11 5.15 -3.48
CA TYR A 323 6.99 4.30 -3.14
C TYR A 323 6.97 3.02 -3.98
N PHE A 324 6.97 3.14 -5.30
CA PHE A 324 6.93 1.99 -6.21
C PHE A 324 8.12 1.06 -5.99
N ARG A 325 9.32 1.61 -5.90
CA ARG A 325 10.54 0.82 -5.71
C ARG A 325 10.56 0.08 -4.36
N VAL A 326 10.14 0.72 -3.27
CA VAL A 326 10.05 0.06 -1.95
C VAL A 326 9.03 -1.08 -1.96
N LYS A 327 7.88 -0.90 -2.65
CA LYS A 327 6.89 -1.98 -2.81
C LYS A 327 7.44 -3.13 -3.65
N ILE A 328 8.18 -2.85 -4.71
CA ILE A 328 8.77 -3.87 -5.60
C ILE A 328 9.89 -4.62 -4.89
N GLN A 329 10.88 -3.93 -4.33
CA GLN A 329 11.99 -4.53 -3.57
C GLN A 329 11.49 -5.37 -2.39
N GLY A 330 10.42 -4.92 -1.73
CA GLY A 330 9.77 -5.61 -0.63
C GLY A 330 8.78 -6.69 -1.05
N LEU A 331 8.62 -7.01 -2.33
CA LEU A 331 7.63 -7.97 -2.88
C LEU A 331 6.17 -7.64 -2.52
N HIS A 332 5.88 -6.41 -2.07
CA HIS A 332 4.58 -6.03 -1.53
C HIS A 332 3.58 -5.63 -2.64
N PHE A 333 3.52 -6.41 -3.70
CA PHE A 333 2.60 -6.25 -4.82
C PHE A 333 2.18 -7.57 -5.46
N CYS A 334 2.75 -8.71 -5.04
CA CYS A 334 2.44 -10.01 -5.63
C CYS A 334 2.58 -11.15 -4.62
N GLY A 335 2.08 -12.33 -4.96
CA GLY A 335 2.14 -13.53 -4.14
C GLY A 335 1.45 -13.37 -2.78
N PRO A 336 1.90 -14.12 -1.75
CA PRO A 336 1.31 -14.07 -0.41
C PRO A 336 1.32 -12.67 0.23
N ALA A 337 2.25 -11.82 -0.17
CA ALA A 337 2.33 -10.44 0.26
C ALA A 337 1.19 -9.55 -0.29
N TYR A 338 0.53 -9.99 -1.35
CA TYR A 338 -0.53 -9.25 -2.02
C TYR A 338 -1.61 -10.19 -2.57
N TYR A 339 -2.42 -10.74 -1.68
CA TYR A 339 -3.62 -11.56 -1.97
C TYR A 339 -3.37 -12.78 -2.90
N ASP A 340 -2.17 -13.35 -2.88
CA ASP A 340 -1.72 -14.44 -3.76
C ASP A 340 -1.84 -14.13 -5.27
N ILE A 341 -1.77 -12.85 -5.64
CA ILE A 341 -1.86 -12.38 -7.02
C ILE A 341 -0.52 -12.63 -7.74
N PRO A 342 -0.52 -13.11 -9.01
CA PRO A 342 0.69 -13.26 -9.82
C PRO A 342 1.45 -11.94 -10.04
N PHE A 343 2.75 -12.02 -10.34
CA PHE A 343 3.64 -10.88 -10.55
C PHE A 343 3.08 -9.86 -11.56
N VAL A 344 2.65 -10.31 -12.75
CA VAL A 344 2.15 -9.39 -13.80
C VAL A 344 0.86 -8.69 -13.36
N GLU A 345 -0.11 -9.44 -12.83
CA GLU A 345 -1.38 -8.87 -12.34
C GLU A 345 -1.13 -7.92 -11.15
N GLY A 346 -0.23 -8.33 -10.25
CA GLY A 346 0.16 -7.53 -9.09
C GLY A 346 0.83 -6.22 -9.48
N PHE A 347 1.71 -6.23 -10.50
CA PHE A 347 2.31 -5.01 -11.03
C PHE A 347 1.24 -4.08 -11.64
N ARG A 348 0.27 -4.61 -12.39
CA ARG A 348 -0.84 -3.82 -12.93
C ARG A 348 -1.66 -3.13 -11.84
N SER A 349 -1.91 -3.85 -10.74
CA SER A 349 -2.56 -3.29 -9.56
C SER A 349 -1.71 -2.23 -8.87
N LEU A 350 -0.39 -2.43 -8.80
CA LEU A 350 0.54 -1.43 -8.26
C LEU A 350 0.61 -0.19 -9.16
N ALA A 351 0.70 -0.36 -10.49
CA ALA A 351 0.76 0.75 -11.45
C ALA A 351 -0.47 1.68 -11.34
N LEU A 352 -1.67 1.14 -11.05
CA LEU A 352 -2.87 1.92 -10.79
C LEU A 352 -2.75 2.87 -9.59
N MET A 353 -1.76 2.67 -8.71
CA MET A 353 -1.53 3.59 -7.59
C MET A 353 -1.15 4.99 -8.06
N LEU A 354 -0.48 5.16 -9.21
CA LEU A 354 -0.19 6.49 -9.75
C LEU A 354 -1.48 7.29 -10.01
N PRO A 355 -2.40 6.84 -10.89
CA PRO A 355 -3.64 7.58 -11.13
C PRO A 355 -4.53 7.70 -9.89
N VAL A 356 -4.56 6.69 -9.00
CA VAL A 356 -5.32 6.76 -7.74
C VAL A 356 -4.77 7.86 -6.82
N VAL A 357 -3.46 7.89 -6.59
CA VAL A 357 -2.83 8.89 -5.72
C VAL A 357 -3.00 10.30 -6.28
N VAL A 358 -2.77 10.50 -7.59
CA VAL A 358 -2.93 11.82 -8.21
C VAL A 358 -4.38 12.26 -8.18
N TRP A 359 -5.36 11.38 -8.41
CA TRP A 359 -6.77 11.73 -8.30
C TRP A 359 -7.16 12.15 -6.88
N LEU A 360 -6.67 11.42 -5.85
CA LEU A 360 -6.89 11.79 -4.45
C LEU A 360 -6.18 13.11 -4.09
N ALA A 361 -4.98 13.34 -4.60
CA ALA A 361 -4.26 14.60 -4.43
C ALA A 361 -5.02 15.78 -5.06
N ARG A 362 -5.57 15.60 -6.27
CA ARG A 362 -6.46 16.60 -6.89
C ARG A 362 -7.69 16.87 -6.02
N TRP A 363 -8.25 15.85 -5.38
CA TRP A 363 -9.37 16.01 -4.47
C TRP A 363 -8.98 16.84 -3.24
N LEU A 364 -7.82 16.60 -2.63
CA LEU A 364 -7.30 17.40 -1.53
C LEU A 364 -7.11 18.88 -1.96
N ALA A 365 -6.43 19.11 -3.07
CA ALA A 365 -6.21 20.44 -3.59
C ALA A 365 -7.53 21.17 -3.90
N ALA A 366 -8.49 20.51 -4.54
CA ALA A 366 -9.82 21.07 -4.83
C ALA A 366 -10.63 21.33 -3.56
N SER A 367 -10.48 20.51 -2.51
CA SER A 367 -11.10 20.75 -1.20
C SER A 367 -10.66 22.08 -0.58
N ASP A 368 -9.43 22.51 -0.89
CA ASP A 368 -8.85 23.78 -0.47
C ASP A 368 -8.99 24.89 -1.55
N ASN A 369 -9.83 24.68 -2.58
CA ASN A 369 -10.02 25.59 -3.71
C ASN A 369 -8.74 25.91 -4.50
N ARG A 370 -7.78 24.94 -4.54
CA ARG A 370 -6.54 25.06 -5.31
C ARG A 370 -6.65 24.29 -6.63
N THR A 371 -5.94 24.76 -7.65
CA THR A 371 -5.87 24.17 -9.00
C THR A 371 -4.49 23.60 -9.33
N ARG A 372 -3.58 23.57 -8.35
CA ARG A 372 -2.25 22.97 -8.46
C ARG A 372 -1.98 22.07 -7.28
N LEU A 373 -1.26 20.98 -7.54
CA LEU A 373 -0.86 20.03 -6.51
C LEU A 373 0.36 20.55 -5.75
N THR A 374 0.35 20.37 -4.44
CA THR A 374 1.52 20.51 -3.59
C THR A 374 2.16 19.14 -3.32
N THR A 375 3.41 19.14 -2.85
CA THR A 375 4.07 17.90 -2.40
C THR A 375 3.32 17.25 -1.24
N GLU A 376 2.71 18.05 -0.35
CA GLU A 376 1.92 17.53 0.78
C GLU A 376 0.61 16.87 0.29
N ASP A 377 -0.04 17.36 -0.77
CA ASP A 377 -1.22 16.68 -1.36
C ASP A 377 -0.87 15.27 -1.84
N ILE A 378 0.27 15.13 -2.54
CA ILE A 378 0.77 13.81 -2.98
C ILE A 378 1.11 12.93 -1.78
N ALA A 379 1.79 13.48 -0.77
CA ALA A 379 2.17 12.73 0.42
C ALA A 379 0.95 12.22 1.19
N GLN A 380 -0.06 13.07 1.38
CA GLN A 380 -1.28 12.72 2.10
C GLN A 380 -2.16 11.75 1.29
N ALA A 381 -2.32 11.98 0.00
CA ALA A 381 -3.04 11.08 -0.90
C ALA A 381 -2.40 9.68 -0.94
N LEU A 382 -1.07 9.63 -0.99
CA LEU A 382 -0.31 8.38 -0.95
C LEU A 382 -0.52 7.65 0.38
N ALA A 383 -0.49 8.37 1.50
CA ALA A 383 -0.74 7.78 2.82
C ALA A 383 -2.16 7.18 2.92
N VAL A 384 -3.17 7.87 2.39
CA VAL A 384 -4.55 7.38 2.32
C VAL A 384 -4.65 6.13 1.45
N ALA A 385 -4.08 6.15 0.25
CA ALA A 385 -4.17 5.04 -0.69
C ALA A 385 -3.40 3.81 -0.19
N ASP A 386 -2.17 3.98 0.34
CA ASP A 386 -1.35 2.88 0.84
C ASP A 386 -1.91 2.26 2.13
N HIS A 387 -2.79 2.97 2.86
CA HIS A 387 -3.50 2.37 3.99
C HIS A 387 -4.29 1.13 3.57
N HIS A 388 -4.79 1.11 2.34
CA HIS A 388 -5.59 0.03 1.77
C HIS A 388 -4.78 -0.93 0.90
N HIS A 389 -3.78 -0.43 0.16
CA HIS A 389 -3.05 -1.22 -0.84
C HIS A 389 -2.27 -2.36 -0.20
N GLY A 390 -2.68 -3.60 -0.49
CA GLY A 390 -2.10 -4.82 0.10
C GLY A 390 -2.60 -5.16 1.52
N PHE A 391 -3.48 -4.34 2.12
CA PHE A 391 -3.96 -4.55 3.50
C PHE A 391 -5.48 -4.66 3.61
N SER A 392 -6.24 -3.96 2.76
CA SER A 392 -7.70 -4.06 2.77
C SER A 392 -8.18 -5.35 2.12
N PRO A 393 -8.90 -6.25 2.84
CA PRO A 393 -9.42 -7.49 2.25
C PRO A 393 -10.31 -7.23 1.02
N ALA A 394 -10.93 -6.06 0.95
CA ALA A 394 -11.81 -5.69 -0.16
C ALA A 394 -11.07 -5.55 -1.50
N LEU A 395 -9.78 -5.19 -1.50
CA LEU A 395 -8.96 -5.12 -2.71
C LEU A 395 -8.53 -6.50 -3.23
N GLY A 396 -8.43 -7.50 -2.35
CA GLY A 396 -8.16 -8.90 -2.72
C GLY A 396 -9.38 -9.64 -3.27
N GLN A 397 -10.61 -9.09 -3.14
CA GLN A 397 -11.82 -9.74 -3.61
C GLN A 397 -11.90 -9.75 -5.15
N TYR A 398 -12.58 -10.77 -5.68
CA TYR A 398 -12.80 -10.96 -7.13
C TYR A 398 -13.29 -9.70 -7.85
N ALA A 399 -14.21 -8.96 -7.24
CA ALA A 399 -14.77 -7.75 -7.86
C ALA A 399 -13.72 -6.64 -8.09
N ALA A 400 -12.78 -6.43 -7.15
CA ALA A 400 -11.70 -5.47 -7.31
C ALA A 400 -10.67 -5.95 -8.35
N ARG A 401 -10.25 -7.20 -8.27
CA ARG A 401 -9.34 -7.83 -9.25
C ARG A 401 -9.92 -7.78 -10.66
N ARG A 402 -11.21 -8.08 -10.81
CA ARG A 402 -11.89 -8.00 -12.11
C ARG A 402 -11.87 -6.58 -12.70
N ARG A 403 -12.02 -5.53 -11.87
CA ARG A 403 -11.90 -4.14 -12.36
C ARG A 403 -10.51 -3.84 -12.90
N VAL A 404 -9.46 -4.24 -12.17
CA VAL A 404 -8.06 -4.10 -12.63
C VAL A 404 -7.84 -4.85 -13.94
N HIS A 405 -8.31 -6.09 -14.02
CA HIS A 405 -8.22 -6.90 -15.24
C HIS A 405 -8.95 -6.24 -16.42
N GLN A 406 -10.14 -5.71 -16.21
CA GLN A 406 -10.90 -5.03 -17.28
C GLN A 406 -10.20 -3.75 -17.75
N LEU A 407 -9.65 -2.93 -16.84
CA LEU A 407 -8.86 -1.75 -17.20
C LEU A 407 -7.62 -2.11 -18.04
N THR A 408 -7.04 -3.28 -17.79
CA THR A 408 -5.94 -3.80 -18.59
C THR A 408 -6.40 -4.28 -19.96
N ALA A 409 -7.42 -5.14 -20.00
CA ALA A 409 -7.92 -5.75 -21.23
C ALA A 409 -8.50 -4.72 -22.22
N SER A 410 -9.08 -3.63 -21.72
CA SER A 410 -9.59 -2.52 -22.55
C SER A 410 -8.52 -1.53 -22.99
N GLY A 411 -7.26 -1.67 -22.53
CA GLY A 411 -6.20 -0.69 -22.77
C GLY A 411 -6.41 0.63 -22.01
N ASP A 412 -7.27 0.66 -21.01
CA ASP A 412 -7.55 1.88 -20.25
C ASP A 412 -6.49 2.17 -19.15
N LEU A 413 -5.79 1.13 -18.67
CA LEU A 413 -4.72 1.33 -17.67
C LEU A 413 -3.62 2.28 -18.16
N PRO A 414 -2.98 2.08 -19.34
CA PRO A 414 -1.98 3.04 -19.85
C PRO A 414 -2.56 4.43 -20.11
N ARG A 415 -3.82 4.54 -20.54
CA ARG A 415 -4.49 5.85 -20.70
C ARG A 415 -4.67 6.58 -19.38
N LEU A 416 -5.03 5.86 -18.31
CA LEU A 416 -5.11 6.44 -16.96
C LEU A 416 -3.75 6.88 -16.44
N LEU A 417 -2.69 6.12 -16.69
CA LEU A 417 -1.31 6.51 -16.35
C LEU A 417 -0.95 7.83 -17.04
N LEU A 418 -1.27 7.97 -18.33
CA LEU A 418 -1.00 9.19 -19.10
C LEU A 418 -1.87 10.38 -18.68
N LEU A 419 -3.15 10.15 -18.37
CA LEU A 419 -4.10 11.21 -17.99
C LEU A 419 -3.74 11.85 -16.63
N TYR A 420 -3.29 11.03 -15.68
CA TYR A 420 -3.01 11.48 -14.32
C TYR A 420 -1.52 11.68 -14.04
N GLY A 421 -0.64 11.18 -14.89
CA GLY A 421 0.81 11.32 -14.73
C GLY A 421 1.42 12.52 -15.47
N LYS A 422 0.57 13.35 -16.11
CA LYS A 422 0.96 14.61 -16.79
C LYS A 422 0.55 15.81 -15.96
#